data_d3f5b26719125bc4230afe0f80390a52
#
_entry.id   d3f5b26719125bc4230afe0f80390a52
#
_cell.length_a   1.000
_cell.length_b   1.000
_cell.length_c   1.000
_cell.angle_alpha   90.00
_cell.angle_beta   90.00
_cell.angle_gamma   90.00
#
_symmetry.space_group_name_H-M   'P 1'
#
loop_
_entity.id
_entity.type
_entity.pdbx_description
1 polymer ?
#
loop_
_entity_poly.entity_id
_entity_poly.type
_entity_poly.pdbx_seq_one_letter_code
_entity_poly.pdbx_strand_id
1 'polypeptide(L)'
;PPQVTGRYYYSDISTDIPKIFAQEVFLNGDTYLQNGQFSLKGNSSNAITKNLFADGWPQIKGYVSASPKTGANVLLASAEKDDPILSVMQYGLGHTVAWNTDVTNRWTAGLAQQNDYVQLWKRIIDYSAGNTALGEDRVDVTTVNGTTKVTYYAKDYAEQTQVEAVYTDPDGKTHQAKLTASAPGTYEAQLDTAGSGG
;
A
#
# COMPACT_ATOMS: atom_id res chain seq x y z
N PRO A 1 1.70 20.33 -40.40
CA PRO A 1 2.03 19.15 -39.66
C PRO A 1 3.45 19.31 -39.07
N PRO A 2 3.69 19.00 -37.81
CA PRO A 2 5.04 19.08 -37.25
C PRO A 2 5.93 18.10 -38.00
N GLN A 3 7.08 18.57 -38.48
CA GLN A 3 8.09 17.72 -39.08
C GLN A 3 8.66 16.84 -37.97
N VAL A 4 8.38 15.55 -38.03
CA VAL A 4 9.04 14.56 -37.20
C VAL A 4 10.46 14.40 -37.74
N THR A 5 11.42 15.11 -37.16
CA THR A 5 12.84 14.90 -37.43
C THR A 5 13.30 13.65 -36.72
N GLY A 6 13.22 12.50 -37.39
CA GLY A 6 13.82 11.26 -36.89
C GLY A 6 15.35 11.38 -36.88
N ARG A 7 16.02 10.81 -35.87
CA ARG A 7 17.46 10.64 -35.81
C ARG A 7 17.82 9.25 -36.27
N TYR A 8 18.90 9.15 -37.06
CA TYR A 8 19.43 7.89 -37.49
C TYR A 8 20.74 7.60 -36.74
N TYR A 9 20.83 6.42 -36.16
CA TYR A 9 22.03 5.92 -35.50
C TYR A 9 22.55 4.70 -36.25
N TYR A 10 23.83 4.73 -36.57
CA TYR A 10 24.55 3.58 -37.11
C TYR A 10 25.36 2.94 -35.98
N SER A 11 25.18 1.65 -35.76
CA SER A 11 26.01 0.85 -34.86
C SER A 11 26.28 -0.50 -35.50
N ASP A 12 27.53 -0.90 -35.51
CA ASP A 12 28.01 -2.22 -35.92
C ASP A 12 28.20 -3.15 -34.69
N ILE A 13 28.01 -2.64 -33.50
CA ILE A 13 28.19 -3.36 -32.25
C ILE A 13 26.87 -3.41 -31.50
N SER A 14 26.34 -4.63 -31.27
CA SER A 14 25.06 -4.84 -30.57
C SER A 14 25.01 -4.28 -29.13
N THR A 15 26.17 -4.11 -28.47
CA THR A 15 26.29 -3.54 -27.13
C THR A 15 26.03 -2.02 -27.08
N ASP A 16 26.01 -1.34 -28.23
CA ASP A 16 25.72 0.09 -28.29
C ASP A 16 24.22 0.37 -28.39
N ILE A 17 23.42 -0.60 -28.80
CA ILE A 17 21.98 -0.47 -28.95
C ILE A 17 21.31 0.01 -27.62
N PRO A 18 21.59 -0.59 -26.44
CA PRO A 18 21.03 -0.09 -25.18
C PRO A 18 21.43 1.35 -24.85
N LYS A 19 22.65 1.76 -25.21
CA LYS A 19 23.13 3.13 -25.00
C LYS A 19 22.41 4.13 -25.89
N ILE A 20 22.20 3.76 -27.16
CA ILE A 20 21.44 4.57 -28.12
C ILE A 20 20.00 4.74 -27.66
N PHE A 21 19.34 3.67 -27.20
CA PHE A 21 18.00 3.75 -26.65
C PHE A 21 17.95 4.63 -25.40
N ALA A 22 18.88 4.48 -24.46
CA ALA A 22 18.96 5.33 -23.28
C ALA A 22 19.13 6.80 -23.67
N GLN A 23 20.00 7.11 -24.66
CA GLN A 23 20.23 8.46 -25.14
C GLN A 23 18.98 9.04 -25.82
N GLU A 24 18.25 8.28 -26.62
CA GLU A 24 17.00 8.74 -27.24
C GLU A 24 15.89 9.00 -26.21
N VAL A 25 15.79 8.16 -25.20
CA VAL A 25 14.87 8.37 -24.06
C VAL A 25 15.22 9.68 -23.35
N PHE A 26 16.50 9.98 -23.11
CA PHE A 26 16.92 11.25 -22.53
C PHE A 26 16.71 12.47 -23.42
N LEU A 27 16.85 12.33 -24.75
CA LEU A 27 16.77 13.44 -25.69
C LEU A 27 15.34 13.77 -26.14
N ASN A 28 14.46 12.78 -26.17
CA ASN A 28 13.06 12.96 -26.58
C ASN A 28 12.10 12.93 -25.38
N GLY A 29 12.62 12.69 -24.16
CA GLY A 29 11.78 12.51 -23.00
C GLY A 29 11.30 13.81 -22.39
N ASP A 30 10.01 13.95 -22.24
CA ASP A 30 9.49 14.43 -20.97
C ASP A 30 10.21 13.60 -19.90
N THR A 31 10.99 14.27 -19.06
CA THR A 31 11.75 13.57 -18.01
C THR A 31 10.77 12.76 -17.21
N TYR A 32 10.96 11.43 -17.12
CA TYR A 32 10.14 10.56 -16.25
C TYR A 32 10.09 11.11 -14.82
N LEU A 33 11.13 11.83 -14.44
CA LEU A 33 11.23 12.49 -13.15
C LEU A 33 10.53 13.85 -13.22
N GLN A 34 9.39 13.95 -12.58
CA GLN A 34 8.63 15.19 -12.46
C GLN A 34 9.01 15.86 -11.15
N ASN A 35 9.53 17.10 -11.24
CA ASN A 35 9.84 17.93 -10.09
C ASN A 35 8.97 19.21 -10.13
N GLY A 36 8.38 19.57 -8.99
CA GLY A 36 7.46 20.69 -8.89
C GLY A 36 6.53 20.53 -7.70
N GLN A 37 5.43 21.25 -7.70
CA GLN A 37 4.33 21.07 -6.76
C GLN A 37 3.16 20.47 -7.51
N PHE A 38 2.70 19.31 -7.04
CA PHE A 38 1.61 18.56 -7.68
C PHE A 38 0.51 18.31 -6.68
N SER A 39 -0.70 18.68 -7.06
CA SER A 39 -1.91 18.32 -6.33
C SER A 39 -2.24 16.85 -6.59
N LEU A 40 -2.81 16.20 -5.60
CA LEU A 40 -3.16 14.80 -5.70
C LEU A 40 -4.67 14.63 -5.71
N LYS A 41 -5.15 13.69 -6.52
CA LYS A 41 -6.54 13.23 -6.51
C LYS A 41 -6.58 11.75 -6.16
N GLY A 42 -7.36 11.42 -5.14
CA GLY A 42 -7.51 10.06 -4.63
C GLY A 42 -8.85 9.45 -5.00
N ASN A 43 -8.86 8.14 -5.21
CA ASN A 43 -10.06 7.34 -5.35
C ASN A 43 -10.57 6.95 -3.95
N SER A 44 -11.60 7.63 -3.46
CA SER A 44 -12.17 7.41 -2.13
C SER A 44 -13.00 6.13 -1.99
N SER A 45 -13.29 5.45 -3.09
CA SER A 45 -14.06 4.20 -3.06
C SER A 45 -13.22 2.95 -2.76
N ASN A 46 -11.88 3.05 -2.84
CA ASN A 46 -10.99 1.93 -2.55
C ASN A 46 -10.67 1.86 -1.06
N ALA A 47 -10.61 0.66 -0.50
CA ALA A 47 -10.35 0.41 0.91
C ALA A 47 -9.01 0.98 1.39
N ILE A 48 -7.98 1.05 0.53
CA ILE A 48 -6.67 1.62 0.88
C ILE A 48 -6.76 3.12 1.13
N THR A 49 -7.52 3.85 0.30
CA THR A 49 -7.58 5.33 0.30
C THR A 49 -8.83 5.90 0.95
N LYS A 50 -9.83 5.04 1.23
CA LYS A 50 -11.11 5.45 1.81
C LYS A 50 -10.95 6.14 3.16
N ASN A 51 -11.60 7.30 3.31
CA ASN A 51 -11.62 8.12 4.52
C ASN A 51 -10.22 8.59 4.99
N LEU A 52 -9.21 8.55 4.12
CA LEU A 52 -7.92 9.17 4.39
C LEU A 52 -7.89 10.58 3.79
N PHE A 53 -7.21 11.49 4.48
CA PHE A 53 -7.02 12.89 4.06
C PHE A 53 -8.37 13.57 3.72
N ALA A 54 -9.28 13.58 4.69
CA ALA A 54 -10.63 14.11 4.53
C ALA A 54 -10.64 15.58 4.07
N ASP A 55 -9.66 16.37 4.48
CA ASP A 55 -9.48 17.78 4.09
C ASP A 55 -8.76 17.94 2.74
N GLY A 56 -8.50 16.84 2.05
CA GLY A 56 -7.78 16.79 0.78
C GLY A 56 -6.36 16.24 0.90
N TRP A 57 -5.90 15.60 -0.16
CA TRP A 57 -4.55 15.05 -0.24
C TRP A 57 -3.50 16.16 -0.25
N PRO A 58 -2.47 16.11 0.62
CA PRO A 58 -1.37 17.07 0.58
C PRO A 58 -0.63 17.02 -0.75
N GLN A 59 -0.08 18.17 -1.16
CA GLN A 59 0.75 18.24 -2.36
C GLN A 59 2.08 17.49 -2.18
N ILE A 60 2.58 16.94 -3.28
CA ILE A 60 3.91 16.35 -3.37
C ILE A 60 4.82 17.23 -4.25
N LYS A 61 6.14 17.11 -4.03
CA LYS A 61 7.16 17.91 -4.73
C LYS A 61 7.80 17.18 -5.91
N GLY A 62 7.40 15.95 -6.16
CA GLY A 62 7.89 15.18 -7.28
C GLY A 62 7.41 13.74 -7.29
N TYR A 63 7.54 13.11 -8.45
CA TYR A 63 7.21 11.71 -8.68
C TYR A 63 7.87 11.21 -9.96
N VAL A 64 7.85 9.90 -10.17
CA VAL A 64 8.27 9.26 -11.41
C VAL A 64 7.03 9.00 -12.26
N SER A 65 6.96 9.67 -13.42
CA SER A 65 5.87 9.47 -14.38
C SER A 65 5.89 8.04 -14.93
N ALA A 66 4.74 7.41 -14.95
CA ALA A 66 4.55 6.05 -15.42
C ALA A 66 3.17 5.90 -16.07
N SER A 67 3.03 4.88 -16.91
CA SER A 67 1.73 4.51 -17.46
C SER A 67 1.19 3.26 -16.74
N PRO A 68 -0.06 3.27 -16.28
CA PRO A 68 -0.63 2.11 -15.63
C PRO A 68 -0.79 0.96 -16.63
N LYS A 69 -0.48 -0.27 -16.20
CA LYS A 69 -0.76 -1.46 -17.01
C LYS A 69 -2.26 -1.72 -17.10
N THR A 70 -2.67 -2.40 -18.18
CA THR A 70 -4.04 -2.91 -18.28
C THR A 70 -4.37 -3.79 -17.07
N GLY A 71 -5.48 -3.48 -16.40
CA GLY A 71 -5.90 -4.16 -15.16
C GLY A 71 -5.33 -3.57 -13.87
N ALA A 72 -4.46 -2.56 -13.95
CA ALA A 72 -4.06 -1.81 -12.76
C ALA A 72 -5.16 -0.81 -12.35
N ASN A 73 -5.41 -0.72 -11.06
CA ASN A 73 -6.31 0.26 -10.47
C ASN A 73 -5.49 1.42 -9.90
N VAL A 74 -5.66 2.61 -10.43
CA VAL A 74 -5.00 3.83 -9.95
C VAL A 74 -5.81 4.38 -8.78
N LEU A 75 -5.21 4.41 -7.60
CA LEU A 75 -5.83 4.87 -6.36
C LEU A 75 -5.50 6.33 -6.05
N LEU A 76 -4.34 6.80 -6.48
CA LEU A 76 -3.89 8.18 -6.32
C LEU A 76 -3.17 8.60 -7.59
N ALA A 77 -3.52 9.76 -8.12
CA ALA A 77 -2.92 10.32 -9.32
C ALA A 77 -2.57 11.80 -9.13
N SER A 78 -1.67 12.33 -9.96
CA SER A 78 -1.49 13.77 -10.05
C SER A 78 -2.73 14.42 -10.67
N ALA A 79 -3.19 15.52 -10.11
CA ALA A 79 -4.39 16.19 -10.61
C ALA A 79 -4.15 16.85 -11.98
N GLU A 80 -2.90 17.26 -12.23
CA GLU A 80 -2.51 18.03 -13.42
C GLU A 80 -2.31 17.15 -14.67
N LYS A 81 -1.75 15.92 -14.48
CA LYS A 81 -1.35 15.06 -15.61
C LYS A 81 -2.02 13.69 -15.63
N ASP A 82 -2.80 13.35 -14.62
CA ASP A 82 -3.36 12.01 -14.44
C ASP A 82 -2.31 10.90 -14.25
N ASP A 83 -1.05 11.27 -14.02
CA ASP A 83 0.02 10.31 -13.79
C ASP A 83 -0.23 9.52 -12.50
N PRO A 84 -0.10 8.19 -12.50
CA PRO A 84 -0.34 7.37 -11.31
C PRO A 84 0.73 7.61 -10.24
N ILE A 85 0.30 7.86 -9.02
CA ILE A 85 1.15 7.98 -7.83
C ILE A 85 1.08 6.72 -6.99
N LEU A 86 -0.13 6.20 -6.79
CA LEU A 86 -0.39 4.92 -6.12
C LEU A 86 -1.27 4.07 -7.03
N SER A 87 -0.80 2.89 -7.37
CA SER A 87 -1.56 1.92 -8.15
C SER A 87 -1.47 0.54 -7.54
N VAL A 88 -2.53 -0.23 -7.69
CA VAL A 88 -2.61 -1.61 -7.23
C VAL A 88 -3.04 -2.51 -8.37
N MET A 89 -2.58 -3.75 -8.36
CA MET A 89 -3.00 -4.77 -9.32
C MET A 89 -2.92 -6.15 -8.68
N GLN A 90 -3.89 -6.98 -8.96
CA GLN A 90 -3.79 -8.39 -8.69
C GLN A 90 -3.08 -9.11 -9.85
N TYR A 91 -2.09 -9.92 -9.56
CA TYR A 91 -1.40 -10.75 -10.52
C TYR A 91 -1.37 -12.21 -10.03
N GLY A 92 -2.14 -13.07 -10.68
CA GLY A 92 -2.40 -14.41 -10.16
C GLY A 92 -3.10 -14.37 -8.82
N LEU A 93 -2.53 -15.04 -7.82
CA LEU A 93 -3.00 -15.00 -6.42
C LEU A 93 -2.35 -13.88 -5.59
N GLY A 94 -1.38 -13.17 -6.16
CA GLY A 94 -0.63 -12.12 -5.47
C GLY A 94 -1.19 -10.73 -5.74
N HIS A 95 -0.86 -9.81 -4.83
CA HIS A 95 -1.20 -8.40 -4.95
C HIS A 95 0.08 -7.58 -5.11
N THR A 96 0.04 -6.63 -6.02
CA THR A 96 1.16 -5.72 -6.28
C THR A 96 0.73 -4.28 -6.04
N VAL A 97 1.65 -3.50 -5.51
CA VAL A 97 1.48 -2.07 -5.29
C VAL A 97 2.64 -1.33 -5.93
N ALA A 98 2.35 -0.27 -6.66
CA ALA A 98 3.33 0.67 -7.17
C ALA A 98 3.12 2.04 -6.50
N TRP A 99 4.18 2.56 -5.91
CA TRP A 99 4.26 3.89 -5.32
C TRP A 99 5.30 4.69 -6.07
N ASN A 100 4.88 5.67 -6.86
CA ASN A 100 5.73 6.36 -7.84
C ASN A 100 6.33 7.67 -7.32
N THR A 101 6.35 7.88 -6.01
CA THR A 101 7.04 8.98 -5.36
C THR A 101 7.96 8.46 -4.28
N ASP A 102 8.57 9.33 -3.49
CA ASP A 102 9.50 8.90 -2.45
C ASP A 102 8.79 8.54 -1.13
N VAL A 103 9.52 7.92 -0.23
CA VAL A 103 9.10 7.62 1.15
C VAL A 103 9.96 8.34 2.19
N THR A 104 10.93 9.13 1.74
CA THR A 104 12.01 9.70 2.56
C THR A 104 11.80 11.18 2.88
N ASN A 105 10.60 11.70 2.68
CA ASN A 105 10.21 13.10 2.92
C ASN A 105 10.86 14.13 1.98
N ARG A 106 11.54 13.70 0.93
CA ARG A 106 12.09 14.62 -0.06
C ARG A 106 10.98 15.29 -0.87
N TRP A 107 10.03 14.48 -1.36
CA TRP A 107 8.87 14.93 -2.14
C TRP A 107 7.57 14.83 -1.37
N THR A 108 7.48 13.93 -0.40
CA THR A 108 6.28 13.55 0.35
C THR A 108 6.21 14.15 1.76
N ALA A 109 7.02 15.17 2.07
CA ALA A 109 7.04 15.76 3.41
C ALA A 109 5.67 16.21 3.91
N GLY A 110 4.80 16.73 3.04
CA GLY A 110 3.43 17.11 3.39
C GLY A 110 2.54 15.93 3.78
N LEU A 111 2.73 14.78 3.13
CA LEU A 111 2.03 13.53 3.45
C LEU A 111 2.54 12.94 4.77
N ALA A 112 3.87 12.88 4.92
CA ALA A 112 4.52 12.23 6.05
C ALA A 112 4.24 12.90 7.42
N GLN A 113 3.84 14.16 7.40
CA GLN A 113 3.45 14.91 8.61
C GLN A 113 2.01 14.67 9.04
N GLN A 114 1.21 13.97 8.24
CA GLN A 114 -0.19 13.67 8.53
C GLN A 114 -0.33 12.33 9.23
N ASN A 115 -1.24 12.25 10.19
CA ASN A 115 -1.55 10.98 10.88
C ASN A 115 -2.03 9.89 9.92
N ASP A 116 -2.74 10.28 8.87
CA ASP A 116 -3.26 9.38 7.84
C ASP A 116 -2.17 8.68 7.03
N TYR A 117 -0.94 9.22 7.03
CA TYR A 117 0.18 8.60 6.31
C TYR A 117 0.56 7.22 6.85
N VAL A 118 0.54 7.06 8.16
CA VAL A 118 0.79 5.76 8.80
C VAL A 118 -0.31 4.77 8.44
N GLN A 119 -1.56 5.21 8.44
CA GLN A 119 -2.71 4.39 8.06
C GLN A 119 -2.67 3.99 6.58
N LEU A 120 -2.25 4.92 5.71
CA LEU A 120 -2.06 4.64 4.29
C LEU A 120 -1.05 3.50 4.10
N TRP A 121 0.12 3.59 4.74
CA TRP A 121 1.16 2.55 4.64
C TRP A 121 0.74 1.22 5.24
N LYS A 122 0.05 1.24 6.38
CA LYS A 122 -0.52 0.01 6.97
C LYS A 122 -1.43 -0.69 5.96
N ARG A 123 -2.36 0.04 5.34
CA ARG A 123 -3.30 -0.53 4.37
C ARG A 123 -2.60 -1.00 3.09
N ILE A 124 -1.57 -0.31 2.62
CA ILE A 124 -0.74 -0.73 1.48
C ILE A 124 -0.06 -2.07 1.79
N ILE A 125 0.54 -2.20 2.97
CA ILE A 125 1.23 -3.42 3.39
C ILE A 125 0.24 -4.57 3.55
N ASP A 126 -0.89 -4.34 4.21
CA ASP A 126 -1.95 -5.33 4.39
C ASP A 126 -2.47 -5.84 3.03
N TYR A 127 -2.72 -4.95 2.10
CA TYR A 127 -3.12 -5.33 0.73
C TYR A 127 -2.04 -6.17 0.04
N SER A 128 -0.77 -5.75 0.11
CA SER A 128 0.34 -6.48 -0.51
C SER A 128 0.54 -7.87 0.09
N ALA A 129 0.25 -8.04 1.38
CA ALA A 129 0.30 -9.31 2.08
C ALA A 129 -0.89 -10.25 1.76
N GLY A 130 -1.80 -9.83 0.88
CA GLY A 130 -2.99 -10.60 0.53
C GLY A 130 -4.12 -10.49 1.55
N ASN A 131 -4.02 -9.55 2.48
CA ASN A 131 -5.09 -9.22 3.41
C ASN A 131 -6.19 -8.45 2.66
N THR A 132 -7.06 -9.16 1.98
CA THR A 132 -8.13 -8.59 1.14
C THR A 132 -9.29 -8.02 1.94
N ALA A 133 -9.36 -8.29 3.24
CA ALA A 133 -10.37 -7.74 4.16
C ALA A 133 -10.07 -6.29 4.60
N LEU A 134 -9.46 -5.49 3.73
CA LEU A 134 -9.27 -4.06 3.98
C LEU A 134 -10.64 -3.37 4.08
N GLY A 135 -10.99 -2.98 5.29
CA GLY A 135 -12.25 -2.31 5.58
C GLY A 135 -13.27 -3.18 6.32
N GLU A 136 -12.90 -4.39 6.74
CA GLU A 136 -13.65 -5.24 7.65
C GLU A 136 -12.78 -5.65 8.84
N ASP A 137 -13.41 -5.93 9.96
CA ASP A 137 -12.74 -6.50 11.12
C ASP A 137 -12.25 -7.91 10.77
N ARG A 138 -11.03 -8.23 11.15
CA ARG A 138 -10.46 -9.55 10.90
C ARG A 138 -9.89 -10.16 12.16
N VAL A 139 -10.10 -11.45 12.32
CA VAL A 139 -9.50 -12.25 13.40
C VAL A 139 -8.64 -13.35 12.78
N ASP A 140 -7.39 -13.40 13.18
CA ASP A 140 -6.48 -14.51 12.87
C ASP A 140 -6.23 -15.33 14.12
N VAL A 141 -6.33 -16.64 13.99
CA VAL A 141 -6.02 -17.59 15.06
C VAL A 141 -4.91 -18.52 14.57
N THR A 142 -3.80 -18.53 15.28
CA THR A 142 -2.65 -19.38 14.95
C THR A 142 -2.23 -20.18 16.17
N THR A 143 -2.04 -21.49 16.00
CA THR A 143 -1.54 -22.37 17.05
C THR A 143 -0.15 -22.88 16.66
N VAL A 144 0.84 -22.57 17.51
CA VAL A 144 2.22 -23.04 17.34
C VAL A 144 2.69 -23.63 18.67
N ASN A 145 3.18 -24.86 18.62
CA ASN A 145 3.70 -25.57 19.79
C ASN A 145 2.72 -25.62 20.98
N GLY A 146 1.43 -25.78 20.70
CA GLY A 146 0.41 -25.83 21.75
C GLY A 146 -0.02 -24.50 22.35
N THR A 147 0.55 -23.39 21.89
CA THR A 147 0.12 -22.04 22.25
C THR A 147 -0.74 -21.47 21.15
N THR A 148 -1.95 -21.06 21.47
CA THR A 148 -2.85 -20.41 20.51
C THR A 148 -2.77 -18.90 20.68
N LYS A 149 -2.46 -18.21 19.60
CA LYS A 149 -2.45 -16.76 19.52
C LYS A 149 -3.65 -16.29 18.71
N VAL A 150 -4.37 -15.32 19.25
CA VAL A 150 -5.43 -14.60 18.54
C VAL A 150 -4.93 -13.20 18.23
N THR A 151 -5.06 -12.79 16.98
CA THR A 151 -4.77 -11.44 16.51
C THR A 151 -6.03 -10.85 15.87
N TYR A 152 -6.50 -9.74 16.41
CA TYR A 152 -7.63 -8.98 15.87
C TYR A 152 -7.14 -7.72 15.19
N TYR A 153 -7.55 -7.52 13.97
CA TYR A 153 -7.31 -6.32 13.17
C TYR A 153 -8.60 -5.52 13.07
N ALA A 154 -8.62 -4.38 13.75
CA ALA A 154 -9.77 -3.51 13.74
C ALA A 154 -9.84 -2.70 12.44
N LYS A 155 -11.03 -2.63 11.86
CA LYS A 155 -11.35 -1.78 10.72
C LYS A 155 -11.07 -0.31 11.01
N ASP A 156 -11.54 0.16 12.15
CA ASP A 156 -11.41 1.52 12.63
C ASP A 156 -10.59 1.51 13.92
N TYR A 157 -9.52 2.28 13.95
CA TYR A 157 -8.70 2.43 15.15
C TYR A 157 -9.23 3.57 16.02
N ALA A 158 -9.56 3.26 17.27
CA ALA A 158 -9.79 4.24 18.33
C ALA A 158 -8.82 3.98 19.48
N GLU A 159 -8.15 5.02 19.95
CA GLU A 159 -7.03 4.95 20.91
C GLU A 159 -7.34 4.26 22.26
N GLN A 160 -8.59 4.03 22.60
CA GLN A 160 -8.99 3.46 23.89
C GLN A 160 -9.92 2.25 23.74
N THR A 161 -9.88 1.56 22.62
CA THR A 161 -10.73 0.39 22.42
C THR A 161 -10.24 -0.78 23.25
N GLN A 162 -11.09 -1.27 24.16
CA GLN A 162 -10.89 -2.55 24.82
C GLN A 162 -11.48 -3.64 23.94
N VAL A 163 -10.66 -4.63 23.59
CA VAL A 163 -11.07 -5.78 22.79
C VAL A 163 -11.00 -7.03 23.64
N GLU A 164 -12.05 -7.83 23.63
CA GLU A 164 -12.13 -9.11 24.34
C GLU A 164 -12.46 -10.22 23.33
N ALA A 165 -11.76 -11.33 23.40
CA ALA A 165 -12.10 -12.55 22.71
C ALA A 165 -12.90 -13.47 23.63
N VAL A 166 -14.00 -14.00 23.12
CA VAL A 166 -14.75 -15.09 23.74
C VAL A 166 -14.51 -16.32 22.89
N TYR A 167 -14.01 -17.37 23.49
CA TYR A 167 -13.77 -18.64 22.78
C TYR A 167 -14.26 -19.83 23.59
N THR A 168 -14.60 -20.91 22.87
CA THR A 168 -15.04 -22.16 23.47
C THR A 168 -13.96 -23.21 23.25
N ASP A 169 -13.53 -23.87 24.31
CA ASP A 169 -12.57 -24.98 24.23
C ASP A 169 -13.19 -26.26 23.66
N PRO A 170 -12.39 -27.27 23.35
CA PRO A 170 -12.89 -28.57 22.88
C PRO A 170 -13.85 -29.25 23.81
N ASP A 171 -13.81 -28.98 25.11
CA ASP A 171 -14.68 -29.52 26.13
C ASP A 171 -16.01 -28.76 26.26
N GLY A 172 -16.22 -27.73 25.42
CA GLY A 172 -17.43 -26.93 25.38
C GLY A 172 -17.49 -25.81 26.43
N LYS A 173 -16.42 -25.54 27.13
CA LYS A 173 -16.34 -24.49 28.13
C LYS A 173 -15.93 -23.16 27.50
N THR A 174 -16.66 -22.11 27.84
CA THR A 174 -16.41 -20.76 27.33
C THR A 174 -15.42 -20.01 28.21
N HIS A 175 -14.45 -19.37 27.56
CA HIS A 175 -13.40 -18.57 28.17
C HIS A 175 -13.39 -17.15 27.58
N GLN A 176 -12.83 -16.19 28.31
CA GLN A 176 -12.64 -14.83 27.86
C GLN A 176 -11.17 -14.45 27.98
N ALA A 177 -10.66 -13.76 26.98
CA ALA A 177 -9.31 -13.22 26.98
C ALA A 177 -9.34 -11.75 26.53
N LYS A 178 -8.65 -10.88 27.30
CA LYS A 178 -8.43 -9.49 26.88
C LYS A 178 -7.29 -9.44 25.87
N LEU A 179 -7.56 -8.77 24.75
CA LEU A 179 -6.51 -8.50 23.78
C LEU A 179 -5.79 -7.20 24.12
N THR A 180 -4.49 -7.19 24.03
CA THR A 180 -3.64 -6.01 24.22
C THR A 180 -3.24 -5.44 22.85
N ALA A 181 -3.23 -4.12 22.72
CA ALA A 181 -2.79 -3.47 21.50
C ALA A 181 -1.29 -3.73 21.28
N SER A 182 -0.94 -4.35 20.17
CA SER A 182 0.45 -4.57 19.73
C SER A 182 0.89 -3.53 18.69
N ALA A 183 -0.06 -2.96 17.96
CA ALA A 183 0.10 -1.86 17.03
C ALA A 183 -1.23 -1.11 16.86
N PRO A 184 -1.25 0.08 16.26
CA PRO A 184 -2.49 0.78 15.95
C PRO A 184 -3.48 -0.11 15.18
N GLY A 185 -4.66 -0.37 15.76
CA GLY A 185 -5.69 -1.23 15.19
C GLY A 185 -5.36 -2.73 15.20
N THR A 186 -4.31 -3.15 15.88
CA THR A 186 -3.94 -4.56 16.02
C THR A 186 -3.91 -4.94 17.48
N TYR A 187 -4.68 -5.95 17.86
CA TYR A 187 -4.83 -6.42 19.23
C TYR A 187 -4.53 -7.90 19.30
N GLU A 188 -3.78 -8.33 20.31
CA GLU A 188 -3.31 -9.70 20.43
C GLU A 188 -3.57 -10.26 21.82
N ALA A 189 -3.86 -11.56 21.87
CA ALA A 189 -3.87 -12.34 23.09
C ALA A 189 -3.27 -13.73 22.83
N GLN A 190 -2.65 -14.28 23.85
CA GLN A 190 -2.34 -15.71 23.90
C GLN A 190 -3.43 -16.41 24.70
N LEU A 191 -3.96 -17.49 24.12
CA LEU A 191 -4.98 -18.30 24.74
C LEU A 191 -4.30 -19.53 25.37
N ASP A 192 -4.56 -19.75 26.64
CA ASP A 192 -4.15 -21.01 27.29
C ASP A 192 -5.10 -22.13 26.83
N THR A 193 -4.69 -22.80 25.77
CA THR A 193 -5.39 -24.01 25.28
C THR A 193 -4.80 -25.28 25.92
N ALA A 194 -4.10 -25.15 27.03
CA ALA A 194 -3.54 -26.27 27.79
C ALA A 194 -4.65 -27.04 28.51
N GLY A 195 -5.34 -27.90 27.76
CA GLY A 195 -6.34 -28.80 28.24
C GLY A 195 -6.64 -29.90 27.24
N SER A 196 -5.79 -30.90 27.25
CA SER A 196 -5.90 -32.27 26.79
C SER A 196 -4.85 -32.71 25.77
N GLY A 197 -3.66 -32.95 26.25
CA GLY A 197 -2.84 -34.00 25.69
C GLY A 197 -3.02 -35.23 26.60
N GLY A 198 -3.79 -36.14 26.16
CA GLY A 198 -3.90 -37.47 26.68
C GLY A 198 -3.96 -38.43 25.51
#